data_90ee43c1fd934ecb200c999d49e95945
#
_entry.id   90ee43c1fd934ecb200c999d49e95945
#
_cell.length_a   1.000
_cell.length_b   1.000
_cell.length_c   1.000
_cell.angle_alpha   90.00
_cell.angle_beta   90.00
_cell.angle_gamma   90.00
#
_symmetry.space_group_name_H-M   'P 1'
#
loop_
_entity.id
_entity.type
_entity.pdbx_description
1 polymer ?
#
loop_
_entity_poly.entity_id
_entity_poly.type
_entity_poly.pdbx_seq_one_letter_code
_entity_poly.pdbx_strand_id
1 'polypeptide(L)'
;MADKVSAGYLLATKKFADMFLDKNGVPIDNVETCFQGYESVQSEYEDRDPRMTCVLQVPGRKYIYVSQHGVATECPVSFMGICSTNTGYRVWKYISELPDIYHVGAYYNAHIIRFAEVLLIYAEATYELEGEISDNDLNNSINRIRKRVGMPDLTNEFVTKYGLDMREEIRRERTIELCFEANRYDDLRRWKTAEVEMPLPLKGVKFSNYADENEE
;
A
#
# COMPACT_ATOMS: atom_id res chain seq x y z
N MET A 1 -17.51 -1.72 6.43
CA MET A 1 -16.21 -1.20 5.92
C MET A 1 -16.16 -1.27 4.38
N ALA A 2 -16.55 -2.38 3.76
CA ALA A 2 -16.58 -2.51 2.29
C ALA A 2 -17.40 -1.42 1.57
N ASP A 3 -18.57 -1.04 2.09
CA ASP A 3 -19.39 0.02 1.50
C ASP A 3 -18.69 1.37 1.45
N LYS A 4 -17.90 1.70 2.49
CA LYS A 4 -17.17 2.97 2.53
C LYS A 4 -15.97 2.96 1.59
N VAL A 5 -15.33 1.82 1.41
CA VAL A 5 -14.25 1.66 0.43
C VAL A 5 -14.81 1.77 -0.99
N SER A 6 -15.93 1.08 -1.26
CA SER A 6 -16.60 1.14 -2.57
C SER A 6 -17.13 2.53 -2.91
N ALA A 7 -17.57 3.29 -1.91
CA ALA A 7 -18.05 4.66 -2.08
C ALA A 7 -16.93 5.72 -2.18
N GLY A 8 -15.65 5.31 -2.18
CA GLY A 8 -14.53 6.26 -2.31
C GLY A 8 -14.22 7.09 -1.06
N TYR A 9 -14.73 6.71 0.11
CA TYR A 9 -14.45 7.44 1.36
C TYR A 9 -13.07 7.14 1.95
N LEU A 10 -12.42 6.04 1.55
CA LEU A 10 -11.05 5.71 1.95
C LEU A 10 -10.13 5.90 0.76
N LEU A 11 -9.25 6.88 0.87
CA LEU A 11 -8.30 7.24 -0.17
C LEU A 11 -6.88 7.09 0.37
N ALA A 12 -5.99 6.67 -0.52
CA ALA A 12 -4.57 6.71 -0.25
C ALA A 12 -3.97 8.02 -0.78
N THR A 13 -2.81 8.40 -0.27
CA THR A 13 -2.04 9.53 -0.76
C THR A 13 -0.91 9.06 -1.66
N LYS A 14 -0.37 9.97 -2.48
CA LYS A 14 0.84 9.70 -3.25
C LYS A 14 1.99 9.24 -2.35
N LYS A 15 2.18 9.88 -1.19
CA LYS A 15 3.20 9.49 -0.22
C LYS A 15 3.07 8.02 0.20
N PHE A 16 1.85 7.54 0.42
CA PHE A 16 1.63 6.13 0.76
C PHE A 16 1.92 5.22 -0.45
N ALA A 17 1.50 5.60 -1.66
CA ALA A 17 1.79 4.84 -2.88
C ALA A 17 3.31 4.77 -3.15
N ASP A 18 4.04 5.85 -2.85
CA ASP A 18 5.50 5.91 -2.99
C ASP A 18 6.26 5.03 -1.97
N MET A 19 5.62 4.64 -0.87
CA MET A 19 6.23 3.73 0.12
C MET A 19 6.39 2.29 -0.38
N PHE A 20 5.58 1.86 -1.35
CA PHE A 20 5.77 0.54 -1.96
C PHE A 20 7.11 0.50 -2.69
N LEU A 21 7.87 -0.54 -2.44
CA LEU A 21 9.19 -0.76 -3.04
C LEU A 21 9.06 -1.13 -4.52
N ASP A 22 10.16 -1.10 -5.25
CA ASP A 22 10.22 -1.77 -6.54
C ASP A 22 10.27 -3.30 -6.37
N LYS A 23 10.20 -4.04 -7.47
CA LYS A 23 10.21 -5.52 -7.45
C LYS A 23 11.50 -6.12 -6.87
N ASN A 24 12.59 -5.36 -6.85
CA ASN A 24 13.88 -5.76 -6.29
C ASN A 24 13.99 -5.41 -4.79
N GLY A 25 12.94 -4.85 -4.19
CA GLY A 25 12.91 -4.47 -2.79
C GLY A 25 13.58 -3.13 -2.49
N VAL A 26 13.90 -2.35 -3.52
CA VAL A 26 14.56 -1.04 -3.40
C VAL A 26 13.52 0.07 -3.33
N PRO A 27 13.69 1.09 -2.46
CA PRO A 27 12.84 2.28 -2.44
C PRO A 27 12.88 3.02 -3.78
N ILE A 28 11.72 3.54 -4.21
CA ILE A 28 11.57 4.17 -5.53
C ILE A 28 12.32 5.49 -5.69
N ASP A 29 12.72 6.11 -4.60
CA ASP A 29 13.56 7.32 -4.55
C ASP A 29 15.06 7.01 -4.49
N ASN A 30 15.45 5.74 -4.41
CA ASN A 30 16.84 5.32 -4.46
C ASN A 30 17.38 5.39 -5.90
N VAL A 31 18.67 5.73 -6.03
CA VAL A 31 19.34 5.87 -7.35
C VAL A 31 19.45 4.56 -8.13
N GLU A 32 19.37 3.42 -7.46
CA GLU A 32 19.46 2.07 -8.04
C GLU A 32 18.09 1.40 -8.26
N THR A 33 17.00 2.15 -8.09
CA THR A 33 15.65 1.61 -8.28
C THR A 33 15.36 1.26 -9.74
N CYS A 34 14.57 0.22 -9.96
CA CYS A 34 14.01 -0.09 -11.29
C CYS A 34 12.63 0.55 -11.53
N PHE A 35 12.19 1.46 -10.66
CA PHE A 35 10.92 2.17 -10.82
C PHE A 35 10.87 2.95 -12.14
N GLN A 36 9.78 2.78 -12.89
CA GLN A 36 9.62 3.30 -14.24
C GLN A 36 9.17 4.78 -14.29
N GLY A 37 8.96 5.42 -13.12
CA GLY A 37 8.53 6.81 -13.04
C GLY A 37 7.02 7.02 -13.16
N TYR A 38 6.63 8.30 -13.33
CA TYR A 38 5.22 8.73 -13.32
C TYR A 38 4.76 9.25 -14.69
N GLU A 39 5.37 8.80 -15.78
CA GLU A 39 5.01 9.28 -17.12
C GLU A 39 3.71 8.69 -17.64
N SER A 40 3.32 7.54 -17.13
CA SER A 40 2.04 6.91 -17.41
C SER A 40 1.50 6.21 -16.17
N VAL A 41 0.21 5.86 -16.19
CA VAL A 41 -0.40 5.02 -15.16
C VAL A 41 0.29 3.68 -15.08
N GLN A 42 0.61 3.07 -16.22
CA GLN A 42 1.27 1.77 -16.27
C GLN A 42 2.65 1.82 -15.64
N SER A 43 3.49 2.82 -15.96
CA SER A 43 4.83 2.94 -15.42
C SER A 43 4.85 3.13 -13.90
N GLU A 44 3.80 3.73 -13.33
CA GLU A 44 3.68 3.94 -11.89
C GLU A 44 3.43 2.62 -11.13
N TYR A 45 2.76 1.65 -11.74
CA TYR A 45 2.38 0.38 -11.11
C TYR A 45 3.24 -0.81 -11.55
N GLU A 46 3.99 -0.67 -12.65
CA GLU A 46 4.83 -1.73 -13.17
C GLU A 46 6.09 -1.92 -12.31
N ASP A 47 6.51 -3.18 -12.18
CA ASP A 47 7.73 -3.54 -11.44
C ASP A 47 7.76 -3.05 -9.97
N ARG A 48 6.60 -3.00 -9.33
CA ARG A 48 6.43 -2.62 -7.92
C ARG A 48 6.15 -3.81 -7.02
N ASP A 49 6.23 -3.59 -5.73
CA ASP A 49 5.79 -4.54 -4.70
C ASP A 49 4.38 -5.06 -5.03
N PRO A 50 4.18 -6.38 -5.14
CA PRO A 50 2.88 -6.95 -5.50
C PRO A 50 1.74 -6.54 -4.57
N ARG A 51 2.02 -6.15 -3.32
CA ARG A 51 1.02 -5.64 -2.39
C ARG A 51 0.39 -4.33 -2.85
N MET A 52 1.10 -3.52 -3.63
CA MET A 52 0.55 -2.28 -4.17
C MET A 52 -0.74 -2.54 -4.95
N THR A 53 -0.73 -3.55 -5.82
CA THR A 53 -1.91 -3.93 -6.61
C THR A 53 -3.00 -4.62 -5.80
N CYS A 54 -2.67 -5.17 -4.63
CA CYS A 54 -3.65 -5.74 -3.70
C CYS A 54 -4.32 -4.67 -2.82
N VAL A 55 -3.63 -3.55 -2.61
CA VAL A 55 -4.05 -2.47 -1.69
C VAL A 55 -4.69 -1.30 -2.43
N LEU A 56 -4.13 -0.95 -3.59
CA LEU A 56 -4.60 0.15 -4.43
C LEU A 56 -5.27 -0.41 -5.69
N GLN A 57 -6.28 0.28 -6.15
CA GLN A 57 -6.92 -0.06 -7.42
C GLN A 57 -5.97 0.29 -8.56
N VAL A 58 -5.62 -0.73 -9.34
CA VAL A 58 -4.82 -0.56 -10.55
C VAL A 58 -5.74 -0.17 -11.70
N PRO A 59 -5.37 0.83 -12.52
CA PRO A 59 -6.09 1.16 -13.73
C PRO A 59 -6.28 -0.07 -14.65
N GLY A 60 -7.47 -0.21 -15.21
CA GLY A 60 -7.84 -1.36 -16.03
C GLY A 60 -8.25 -2.62 -15.26
N ARG A 61 -8.09 -2.68 -13.94
CA ARG A 61 -8.64 -3.76 -13.14
C ARG A 61 -10.16 -3.66 -13.09
N LYS A 62 -10.85 -4.80 -13.33
CA LYS A 62 -12.30 -4.84 -13.23
C LYS A 62 -12.76 -4.51 -11.82
N TYR A 63 -13.48 -3.43 -11.71
CA TYR A 63 -14.20 -3.09 -10.49
C TYR A 63 -15.61 -3.63 -10.64
N ILE A 64 -16.01 -4.54 -9.76
CA ILE A 64 -17.38 -5.00 -9.71
C ILE A 64 -18.19 -3.94 -8.96
N TYR A 65 -18.60 -2.88 -9.66
CA TYR A 65 -19.68 -2.04 -9.19
C TYR A 65 -20.98 -2.76 -9.55
N VAL A 66 -21.63 -3.33 -8.56
CA VAL A 66 -22.98 -3.82 -8.73
C VAL A 66 -23.90 -2.62 -8.60
N SER A 67 -24.38 -2.09 -9.71
CA SER A 67 -25.47 -1.12 -9.70
C SER A 67 -26.68 -1.74 -9.00
N GLN A 68 -27.67 -0.93 -8.61
CA GLN A 68 -28.95 -1.43 -8.04
C GLN A 68 -29.64 -2.47 -8.94
N HIS A 69 -29.14 -2.69 -10.16
CA HIS A 69 -29.66 -3.62 -11.17
C HIS A 69 -28.73 -4.81 -11.44
N GLY A 70 -27.71 -5.06 -10.61
CA GLY A 70 -26.88 -6.26 -10.70
C GLY A 70 -25.87 -6.31 -11.86
N VAL A 71 -25.58 -5.20 -12.51
CA VAL A 71 -24.64 -5.15 -13.63
C VAL A 71 -23.23 -4.82 -13.13
N ALA A 72 -22.28 -5.73 -13.39
CA ALA A 72 -20.86 -5.47 -13.19
C ALA A 72 -20.35 -4.49 -14.25
N THR A 73 -19.79 -3.36 -13.83
CA THR A 73 -19.25 -2.35 -14.74
C THR A 73 -17.73 -2.33 -14.59
N GLU A 74 -17.00 -2.32 -15.69
CA GLU A 74 -15.56 -2.04 -15.70
C GLU A 74 -15.34 -0.58 -15.28
N CYS A 75 -14.44 -0.37 -14.35
CA CYS A 75 -14.06 1.00 -14.00
C CYS A 75 -13.13 1.53 -15.09
N PRO A 76 -13.44 2.68 -15.68
CA PRO A 76 -12.51 3.33 -16.60
C PRO A 76 -11.21 3.70 -15.90
N VAL A 77 -10.14 3.84 -16.66
CA VAL A 77 -8.81 4.24 -16.16
C VAL A 77 -8.86 5.59 -15.44
N SER A 78 -9.75 6.48 -15.86
CA SER A 78 -10.01 7.76 -15.22
C SER A 78 -10.92 7.59 -14.01
N PHE A 79 -10.35 7.72 -12.81
CA PHE A 79 -11.09 7.64 -11.55
C PHE A 79 -11.71 8.95 -11.10
N MET A 80 -11.36 10.05 -11.73
CA MET A 80 -11.70 11.38 -11.25
C MET A 80 -13.20 11.71 -11.39
N GLY A 81 -13.90 11.10 -12.34
CA GLY A 81 -15.31 11.40 -12.58
C GLY A 81 -16.31 10.51 -11.83
N ILE A 82 -16.03 9.22 -11.71
CA ILE A 82 -17.03 8.25 -11.22
C ILE A 82 -16.92 7.98 -9.71
N CYS A 83 -15.75 8.12 -9.13
CA CYS A 83 -15.49 7.71 -7.75
C CYS A 83 -15.12 8.85 -6.80
N SER A 84 -15.23 10.11 -7.19
CA SER A 84 -14.98 11.30 -6.35
C SER A 84 -13.69 11.20 -5.53
N THR A 85 -12.61 10.69 -6.12
CA THR A 85 -11.35 10.54 -5.42
C THR A 85 -10.50 11.79 -5.58
N ASN A 86 -10.27 12.51 -4.49
CA ASN A 86 -9.45 13.73 -4.50
C ASN A 86 -7.95 13.45 -4.71
N THR A 87 -7.51 12.21 -4.57
CA THR A 87 -6.09 11.81 -4.69
C THR A 87 -5.80 10.92 -5.90
N GLY A 88 -6.82 10.33 -6.52
CA GLY A 88 -6.67 9.34 -7.59
C GLY A 88 -6.25 7.93 -7.11
N TYR A 89 -5.78 7.78 -5.87
CA TYR A 89 -5.42 6.47 -5.30
C TYR A 89 -6.57 5.89 -4.50
N ARG A 90 -7.37 5.06 -5.15
CA ARG A 90 -8.47 4.37 -4.48
C ARG A 90 -7.96 3.13 -3.76
N VAL A 91 -8.47 2.93 -2.54
CA VAL A 91 -8.17 1.72 -1.78
C VAL A 91 -8.94 0.54 -2.34
N TRP A 92 -8.20 -0.55 -2.60
CA TRP A 92 -8.76 -1.84 -3.06
C TRP A 92 -8.87 -2.86 -1.92
N LYS A 93 -8.04 -2.74 -0.91
CA LYS A 93 -8.08 -3.62 0.26
C LYS A 93 -9.49 -3.66 0.86
N TYR A 94 -9.99 -4.84 1.18
CA TYR A 94 -11.35 -5.14 1.63
C TYR A 94 -12.46 -5.04 0.56
N ILE A 95 -12.12 -4.85 -0.70
CA ILE A 95 -13.09 -5.01 -1.78
C ILE A 95 -13.11 -6.48 -2.18
N SER A 96 -14.31 -7.05 -2.28
CA SER A 96 -14.48 -8.39 -2.82
C SER A 96 -14.75 -8.33 -4.31
N GLU A 97 -14.19 -9.30 -5.04
CA GLU A 97 -14.45 -9.50 -6.46
C GLU A 97 -15.70 -10.38 -6.70
N LEU A 98 -16.36 -10.85 -5.63
CA LEU A 98 -17.54 -11.71 -5.75
C LEU A 98 -18.83 -10.86 -5.84
N PRO A 99 -19.71 -11.11 -6.83
CA PRO A 99 -20.93 -10.32 -7.04
C PRO A 99 -21.88 -10.29 -5.84
N ASP A 100 -21.90 -11.36 -5.07
CA ASP A 100 -22.88 -11.56 -4.00
C ASP A 100 -22.60 -10.77 -2.71
N ILE A 101 -21.47 -10.05 -2.65
CA ILE A 101 -21.01 -9.39 -1.42
C ILE A 101 -21.51 -7.94 -1.30
N TYR A 102 -22.08 -7.37 -2.36
CA TYR A 102 -22.61 -6.02 -2.37
C TYR A 102 -24.02 -5.88 -1.78
N HIS A 103 -24.66 -6.99 -1.43
CA HIS A 103 -25.93 -6.94 -0.74
C HIS A 103 -25.75 -6.72 0.76
N VAL A 104 -26.66 -5.94 1.35
CA VAL A 104 -26.80 -5.71 2.78
C VAL A 104 -26.70 -7.04 3.53
N GLY A 105 -25.55 -7.29 4.20
CA GLY A 105 -25.33 -8.55 4.91
C GLY A 105 -23.99 -9.26 4.63
N ALA A 106 -23.09 -8.66 3.85
CA ALA A 106 -21.74 -9.18 3.70
C ALA A 106 -21.02 -9.19 5.06
N TYR A 107 -20.73 -10.36 5.58
CA TYR A 107 -20.01 -10.54 6.84
C TYR A 107 -18.51 -10.63 6.57
N TYR A 108 -17.78 -9.56 6.85
CA TYR A 108 -16.33 -9.59 6.90
C TYR A 108 -15.87 -9.71 8.34
N ASN A 109 -15.05 -10.70 8.62
CA ASN A 109 -14.38 -10.80 9.89
C ASN A 109 -13.34 -9.68 10.01
N ALA A 110 -13.51 -8.77 10.96
CA ALA A 110 -12.48 -7.80 11.29
C ALA A 110 -11.33 -8.50 12.01
N HIS A 111 -10.13 -8.37 11.50
CA HIS A 111 -8.94 -8.86 12.18
C HIS A 111 -8.61 -7.91 13.33
N ILE A 112 -8.60 -8.42 14.55
CA ILE A 112 -8.17 -7.66 15.73
C ILE A 112 -6.64 -7.65 15.78
N ILE A 113 -6.03 -8.82 15.66
CA ILE A 113 -4.59 -9.02 15.56
C ILE A 113 -4.36 -10.14 14.55
N ARG A 114 -3.39 -9.97 13.67
CA ARG A 114 -2.99 -11.01 12.73
C ARG A 114 -1.50 -11.34 12.86
N PHE A 115 -1.12 -12.52 12.43
CA PHE A 115 0.24 -13.02 12.64
C PHE A 115 1.33 -12.11 12.03
N ALA A 116 1.05 -11.45 10.90
CA ALA A 116 1.97 -10.47 10.33
C ALA A 116 2.29 -9.31 11.30
N GLU A 117 1.30 -8.87 12.07
CA GLU A 117 1.52 -7.83 13.08
C GLU A 117 2.46 -8.32 14.20
N VAL A 118 2.31 -9.57 14.65
CA VAL A 118 3.21 -10.17 15.66
C VAL A 118 4.65 -10.24 15.14
N LEU A 119 4.84 -10.64 13.87
CA LEU A 119 6.15 -10.68 13.24
C LEU A 119 6.80 -9.30 13.15
N LEU A 120 6.01 -8.28 12.83
CA LEU A 120 6.48 -6.89 12.74
C LEU A 120 6.78 -6.27 14.11
N ILE A 121 5.98 -6.60 15.12
CA ILE A 121 6.26 -6.21 16.51
C ILE A 121 7.59 -6.83 16.96
N TYR A 122 7.80 -8.12 16.67
CA TYR A 122 9.05 -8.79 17.01
C TYR A 122 10.26 -8.09 16.37
N ALA A 123 10.23 -7.85 15.06
CA ALA A 123 11.34 -7.21 14.35
C ALA A 123 11.63 -5.81 14.90
N GLU A 124 10.60 -5.00 15.09
CA GLU A 124 10.75 -3.64 15.60
C GLU A 124 11.27 -3.63 17.03
N ALA A 125 10.70 -4.47 17.90
CA ALA A 125 11.12 -4.54 19.31
C ALA A 125 12.58 -5.00 19.46
N THR A 126 12.99 -5.99 18.67
CA THR A 126 14.39 -6.46 18.65
C THR A 126 15.32 -5.33 18.23
N TYR A 127 15.00 -4.64 17.12
CA TYR A 127 15.84 -3.54 16.63
C TYR A 127 15.91 -2.36 17.63
N GLU A 128 14.78 -1.96 18.22
CA GLU A 128 14.76 -0.82 19.16
C GLU A 128 15.44 -1.16 20.50
N LEU A 129 15.46 -2.42 20.90
CA LEU A 129 16.14 -2.87 22.12
C LEU A 129 17.66 -2.96 21.96
N GLU A 130 18.11 -3.53 20.82
CA GLU A 130 19.52 -3.89 20.62
C GLU A 130 20.28 -2.87 19.77
N GLY A 131 19.57 -2.00 19.05
CA GLY A 131 20.14 -1.06 18.08
C GLY A 131 20.50 -1.70 16.74
N GLU A 132 20.33 -3.01 16.64
CA GLU A 132 20.57 -3.81 15.43
C GLU A 132 19.60 -5.00 15.38
N ILE A 133 19.50 -5.66 14.24
CA ILE A 133 18.72 -6.88 14.07
C ILE A 133 19.52 -7.87 13.23
N SER A 134 19.58 -9.13 13.66
CA SER A 134 20.28 -10.16 12.90
C SER A 134 19.50 -10.60 11.64
N ASP A 135 20.20 -11.09 10.62
CA ASP A 135 19.55 -11.68 9.46
C ASP A 135 18.69 -12.90 9.82
N ASN A 136 19.04 -13.62 10.91
CA ASN A 136 18.22 -14.70 11.43
C ASN A 136 16.88 -14.19 11.95
N ASP A 137 16.87 -13.07 12.68
CA ASP A 137 15.65 -12.44 13.21
C ASP A 137 14.80 -11.84 12.08
N LEU A 138 15.45 -11.23 11.08
CA LEU A 138 14.78 -10.80 9.84
C LEU A 138 14.12 -11.97 9.12
N ASN A 139 14.80 -13.12 9.02
CA ASN A 139 14.25 -14.34 8.40
C ASN A 139 13.08 -14.93 9.18
N ASN A 140 13.07 -14.79 10.50
CA ASN A 140 12.00 -15.26 11.36
C ASN A 140 10.82 -14.26 11.45
N SER A 141 10.96 -13.07 10.91
CA SER A 141 9.98 -11.99 11.00
C SER A 141 9.62 -11.40 9.62
N ILE A 142 10.24 -10.30 9.23
CA ILE A 142 9.94 -9.53 8.02
C ILE A 142 10.02 -10.39 6.77
N ASN A 143 11.05 -11.23 6.64
CA ASN A 143 11.25 -12.03 5.44
C ASN A 143 10.18 -13.12 5.26
N ARG A 144 9.49 -13.54 6.31
CA ARG A 144 8.30 -14.39 6.18
C ARG A 144 7.14 -13.66 5.49
N ILE A 145 7.00 -12.36 5.76
CA ILE A 145 5.99 -11.52 5.12
C ILE A 145 6.36 -11.28 3.66
N ARG A 146 7.62 -10.90 3.40
CA ARG A 146 8.14 -10.66 2.05
C ARG A 146 8.06 -11.91 1.16
N LYS A 147 8.43 -13.08 1.66
CA LYS A 147 8.32 -14.36 0.94
C LYS A 147 6.88 -14.71 0.54
N ARG A 148 5.91 -14.39 1.39
CA ARG A 148 4.49 -14.64 1.07
C ARG A 148 4.04 -13.93 -0.21
N VAL A 149 4.62 -12.79 -0.51
CA VAL A 149 4.25 -11.92 -1.65
C VAL A 149 5.30 -11.91 -2.76
N GLY A 150 6.34 -12.74 -2.65
CA GLY A 150 7.38 -12.85 -3.66
C GLY A 150 8.39 -11.69 -3.68
N MET A 151 8.47 -10.91 -2.60
CA MET A 151 9.47 -9.86 -2.46
C MET A 151 10.82 -10.43 -2.00
N PRO A 152 11.95 -9.80 -2.41
CA PRO A 152 13.28 -10.17 -1.93
C PRO A 152 13.41 -10.03 -0.41
N ASP A 153 14.27 -10.84 0.17
CA ASP A 153 14.58 -10.78 1.60
C ASP A 153 15.26 -9.44 1.95
N LEU A 154 14.88 -8.87 3.09
CA LEU A 154 15.60 -7.78 3.74
C LEU A 154 16.76 -8.39 4.53
N THR A 155 17.98 -7.92 4.27
CA THR A 155 19.20 -8.35 4.97
C THR A 155 20.05 -7.15 5.34
N ASN A 156 20.98 -7.32 6.28
CA ASN A 156 21.94 -6.27 6.63
C ASN A 156 22.85 -5.91 5.45
N GLU A 157 23.22 -6.90 4.62
CA GLU A 157 23.95 -6.67 3.39
C GLU A 157 23.15 -5.83 2.40
N PHE A 158 21.85 -6.12 2.22
CA PHE A 158 20.95 -5.36 1.35
C PHE A 158 20.84 -3.90 1.79
N VAL A 159 20.62 -3.66 3.08
CA VAL A 159 20.53 -2.31 3.65
C VAL A 159 21.82 -1.53 3.43
N THR A 160 22.98 -2.17 3.66
CA THR A 160 24.29 -1.56 3.44
C THR A 160 24.53 -1.25 1.95
N LYS A 161 24.21 -2.20 1.08
CA LYS A 161 24.40 -2.08 -0.37
C LYS A 161 23.66 -0.88 -0.95
N TYR A 162 22.42 -0.66 -0.54
CA TYR A 162 21.57 0.40 -1.08
C TYR A 162 21.56 1.69 -0.23
N GLY A 163 22.42 1.75 0.81
CA GLY A 163 22.53 2.93 1.68
C GLY A 163 21.26 3.25 2.44
N LEU A 164 20.50 2.23 2.85
CA LEU A 164 19.22 2.37 3.54
C LEU A 164 19.41 2.45 5.06
N ASP A 165 18.36 2.84 5.76
CA ASP A 165 18.27 2.78 7.22
C ASP A 165 17.37 1.61 7.64
N MET A 166 17.89 0.66 8.41
CA MET A 166 17.17 -0.55 8.84
C MET A 166 15.89 -0.21 9.62
N ARG A 167 15.93 0.80 10.48
CA ARG A 167 14.75 1.25 11.24
C ARG A 167 13.64 1.72 10.30
N GLU A 168 14.00 2.51 9.31
CA GLU A 168 13.03 3.01 8.34
C GLU A 168 12.47 1.88 7.46
N GLU A 169 13.28 0.87 7.13
CA GLU A 169 12.79 -0.30 6.37
C GLU A 169 11.84 -1.18 7.20
N ILE A 170 12.11 -1.37 8.50
CA ILE A 170 11.19 -2.06 9.42
C ILE A 170 9.86 -1.30 9.51
N ARG A 171 9.90 0.03 9.66
CA ARG A 171 8.72 0.90 9.73
C ARG A 171 7.97 0.94 8.40
N ARG A 172 8.68 0.93 7.28
CA ARG A 172 8.11 0.85 5.93
C ARG A 172 7.34 -0.46 5.76
N GLU A 173 7.97 -1.58 6.09
CA GLU A 173 7.35 -2.90 5.99
C GLU A 173 6.07 -2.97 6.84
N ARG A 174 6.11 -2.45 8.06
CA ARG A 174 4.95 -2.36 8.94
C ARG A 174 3.84 -1.47 8.34
N THR A 175 4.20 -0.32 7.79
CA THR A 175 3.23 0.60 7.19
C THR A 175 2.53 -0.02 5.99
N ILE A 176 3.27 -0.69 5.10
CA ILE A 176 2.74 -1.34 3.90
C ILE A 176 1.86 -2.53 4.29
N GLU A 177 2.35 -3.40 5.15
CA GLU A 177 1.66 -4.65 5.50
C GLU A 177 0.36 -4.40 6.27
N LEU A 178 0.39 -3.49 7.25
CA LEU A 178 -0.76 -3.19 8.13
C LEU A 178 -1.58 -1.98 7.67
N CYS A 179 -1.41 -1.55 6.41
CA CYS A 179 -2.16 -0.42 5.89
C CYS A 179 -3.67 -0.64 5.99
N PHE A 180 -4.40 0.43 6.33
CA PHE A 180 -5.86 0.42 6.52
C PHE A 180 -6.38 -0.53 7.62
N GLU A 181 -5.51 -0.94 8.56
CA GLU A 181 -5.85 -1.75 9.74
C GLU A 181 -5.86 -0.93 11.04
N ALA A 182 -6.00 0.39 10.93
CA ALA A 182 -6.07 1.38 12.02
C ALA A 182 -4.77 1.57 12.85
N ASN A 183 -3.65 0.97 12.46
CA ASN A 183 -2.39 1.06 13.23
C ASN A 183 -1.61 2.37 12.98
N ARG A 184 -1.77 3.02 11.83
CA ARG A 184 -0.88 4.12 11.38
C ARG A 184 -0.82 5.30 12.33
N TYR A 185 -1.94 5.72 12.88
CA TYR A 185 -2.00 6.87 13.79
C TYR A 185 -1.17 6.62 15.07
N ASP A 186 -1.33 5.45 15.65
CA ASP A 186 -0.59 5.07 16.86
C ASP A 186 0.91 4.88 16.56
N ASP A 187 1.24 4.30 15.41
CA ASP A 187 2.62 4.16 14.95
C ASP A 187 3.30 5.53 14.81
N LEU A 188 2.67 6.50 14.15
CA LEU A 188 3.23 7.85 14.02
C LEU A 188 3.48 8.52 15.37
N ARG A 189 2.58 8.34 16.34
CA ARG A 189 2.73 8.89 17.70
C ARG A 189 3.86 8.24 18.49
N ARG A 190 3.91 6.90 18.51
CA ARG A 190 4.95 6.17 19.23
C ARG A 190 6.34 6.32 18.59
N TRP A 191 6.41 6.49 17.27
CA TRP A 191 7.66 6.81 16.56
C TRP A 191 8.06 8.29 16.69
N LYS A 192 7.20 9.13 17.26
CA LYS A 192 7.39 10.59 17.37
C LYS A 192 7.59 11.28 16.02
N THR A 193 6.94 10.75 14.97
CA THR A 193 7.00 11.31 13.61
C THR A 193 5.72 12.03 13.22
N ALA A 194 4.68 12.01 14.05
CA ALA A 194 3.39 12.63 13.77
C ALA A 194 3.51 14.15 13.49
N GLU A 195 4.35 14.85 14.23
CA GLU A 195 4.55 16.31 14.09
C GLU A 195 5.17 16.69 12.73
N VAL A 196 5.93 15.77 12.12
CA VAL A 196 6.54 15.97 10.80
C VAL A 196 5.63 15.46 9.70
N GLU A 197 5.01 14.30 9.89
CA GLU A 197 4.25 13.60 8.87
C GLU A 197 2.85 14.21 8.62
N MET A 198 2.14 14.56 9.69
CA MET A 198 0.74 14.99 9.59
C MET A 198 0.55 16.38 8.96
N PRO A 199 1.46 17.36 9.14
CA PRO A 199 1.31 18.65 8.50
C PRO A 199 1.64 18.66 7.00
N LEU A 200 2.19 17.58 6.45
CA LEU A 200 2.56 17.53 5.04
C LEU A 200 1.33 17.62 4.13
N PRO A 201 1.44 18.36 3.01
CA PRO A 201 0.36 18.46 2.06
C PRO A 201 0.01 17.10 1.47
N LEU A 202 -1.29 16.80 1.40
CA LEU A 202 -1.79 15.59 0.76
C LEU A 202 -1.65 15.74 -0.76
N LYS A 203 -0.90 14.83 -1.37
CA LYS A 203 -0.71 14.77 -2.82
C LYS A 203 -1.40 13.54 -3.40
N GLY A 204 -1.89 13.69 -4.63
CA GLY A 204 -2.48 12.63 -5.43
C GLY A 204 -1.63 12.26 -6.66
N VAL A 205 -2.23 11.51 -7.55
CA VAL A 205 -1.67 11.13 -8.85
C VAL A 205 -1.38 12.36 -9.71
N LYS A 206 -0.53 12.20 -10.71
CA LYS A 206 -0.33 13.20 -11.76
C LYS A 206 -1.59 13.23 -12.63
N PHE A 207 -2.36 14.30 -12.56
CA PHE A 207 -3.69 14.42 -13.18
C PHE A 207 -3.68 14.10 -14.68
N SER A 208 -2.67 14.61 -15.41
CA SER A 208 -2.54 14.39 -16.84
C SER A 208 -2.49 12.93 -17.29
N ASN A 209 -2.13 12.01 -16.39
CA ASN A 209 -2.07 10.58 -16.70
C ASN A 209 -3.43 9.88 -16.60
N TYR A 210 -4.43 10.55 -16.04
CA TYR A 210 -5.74 9.99 -15.73
C TYR A 210 -6.89 10.76 -16.39
N ALA A 211 -6.60 11.84 -17.11
CA ALA A 211 -7.58 12.54 -17.90
C ALA A 211 -7.93 11.72 -19.14
N ASP A 212 -9.22 11.56 -19.44
CA ASP A 212 -9.65 11.00 -20.72
C ASP A 212 -9.25 11.93 -21.86
N GLU A 213 -8.73 11.37 -22.95
CA GLU A 213 -8.36 12.12 -24.16
C GLU A 213 -9.56 12.84 -24.81
N ASN A 214 -10.77 12.67 -24.27
CA ASN A 214 -12.01 13.25 -24.76
C ASN A 214 -12.54 14.42 -23.91
N GLU A 215 -11.81 14.88 -22.89
CA GLU A 215 -12.14 16.08 -22.12
C GLU A 215 -11.28 17.29 -22.57
N GLU A 216 -11.30 17.61 -23.90
CA GLU A 216 -10.93 18.91 -24.43
C GLU A 216 -12.15 19.82 -24.63
#